data_512a01545cbf4e1cd45cfe035b20f35a
#
_entry.id   512a01545cbf4e1cd45cfe035b20f35a
#
_cell.length_a   1.000
_cell.length_b   1.000
_cell.length_c   1.000
_cell.angle_alpha   90.00
_cell.angle_beta   90.00
_cell.angle_gamma   90.00
#
_symmetry.space_group_name_H-M   'P 1'
#
loop_
_entity.id
_entity.type
_entity.pdbx_description
1 polymer ?
#
loop_
_entity_poly.entity_id
_entity_poly.type
_entity_poly.pdbx_seq_one_letter_code
_entity_poly.pdbx_strand_id
1 'polypeptide(L)'
;GNSGAGNVLKSELSHGDLTVIGATTIDEYRKIIEPDHAFSRRFETVQISEPDIKSAIQMLHSVQKQYVDYHQVRICDDAVAECVRLAKRYVKDRRLPDSAIGLLDMTLSAIKMVNETGKKDTEALLSGLDEIEKGEKDPHEKTEELKTLLFLMHNKLSPILLGVIPDEADIHELQEYEELAAYLRNALNAILQFAEKKIEEVDIYEVAAVVASKTGIPIGK
;
A
#
# COMPACT_ATOMS: atom_id res chain seq x y z
N GLY A 1 26.54 7.67 -24.86
CA GLY A 1 27.27 6.80 -25.78
C GLY A 1 26.30 6.01 -26.64
N ASN A 2 26.33 6.19 -27.94
CA ASN A 2 25.56 5.38 -28.89
C ASN A 2 26.01 3.93 -28.75
N SER A 3 25.23 3.11 -28.11
CA SER A 3 25.51 1.69 -27.96
C SER A 3 25.40 1.01 -29.34
N GLY A 4 26.31 0.10 -29.65
CA GLY A 4 26.26 -0.68 -30.89
C GLY A 4 24.92 -1.38 -31.14
N ALA A 5 24.18 -1.73 -30.08
CA ALA A 5 22.87 -2.30 -30.15
C ALA A 5 21.81 -1.39 -30.84
N GLY A 6 21.87 -0.07 -30.62
CA GLY A 6 20.98 0.87 -31.30
C GLY A 6 21.19 0.93 -32.80
N ASN A 7 22.46 0.84 -33.25
CA ASN A 7 22.81 0.84 -34.68
C ASN A 7 22.44 -0.46 -35.37
N VAL A 8 22.58 -1.61 -34.68
CA VAL A 8 22.15 -2.91 -35.19
C VAL A 8 20.62 -2.90 -35.38
N LEU A 9 19.87 -2.42 -34.37
CA LEU A 9 18.41 -2.32 -34.46
C LEU A 9 17.96 -1.42 -35.62
N LYS A 10 18.63 -0.29 -35.85
CA LYS A 10 18.38 0.59 -37.01
C LYS A 10 18.53 -0.13 -38.35
N SER A 11 19.58 -0.96 -38.46
CA SER A 11 19.84 -1.73 -39.66
C SER A 11 18.71 -2.75 -39.90
N GLU A 12 18.35 -3.54 -38.89
CA GLU A 12 17.34 -4.59 -38.99
C GLU A 12 15.93 -4.01 -39.27
N LEU A 13 15.59 -2.90 -38.65
CA LEU A 13 14.33 -2.19 -38.94
C LEU A 13 14.27 -1.66 -40.38
N SER A 14 15.43 -1.45 -41.04
CA SER A 14 15.48 -0.98 -42.41
C SER A 14 15.19 -2.07 -43.43
N HIS A 15 15.40 -3.34 -43.08
CA HIS A 15 15.18 -4.48 -43.98
C HIS A 15 13.72 -4.98 -43.92
N GLY A 16 12.90 -4.51 -42.97
CA GLY A 16 11.47 -4.85 -42.86
C GLY A 16 11.16 -6.24 -42.29
N ASP A 17 12.19 -6.99 -41.89
CA ASP A 17 12.03 -8.37 -41.39
C ASP A 17 11.66 -8.44 -39.89
N LEU A 18 11.72 -7.28 -39.19
CA LEU A 18 11.50 -7.21 -37.75
C LEU A 18 10.36 -6.27 -37.40
N THR A 19 9.34 -6.78 -36.70
CA THR A 19 8.30 -5.96 -36.06
C THR A 19 8.71 -5.68 -34.60
N VAL A 20 8.81 -4.41 -34.22
CA VAL A 20 9.22 -3.99 -32.89
C VAL A 20 8.13 -3.12 -32.27
N ILE A 21 7.77 -3.42 -31.02
CA ILE A 21 6.96 -2.57 -30.16
C ILE A 21 7.86 -2.08 -29.03
N GLY A 22 8.04 -0.75 -28.94
CA GLY A 22 8.82 -0.10 -27.88
C GLY A 22 7.91 0.71 -26.98
N ALA A 23 8.28 0.81 -25.68
CA ALA A 23 7.62 1.67 -24.74
C ALA A 23 8.65 2.61 -24.07
N THR A 24 8.30 3.88 -23.93
CA THR A 24 9.13 4.89 -23.30
C THR A 24 8.26 6.01 -22.74
N THR A 25 8.84 6.92 -21.97
CA THR A 25 8.15 8.13 -21.54
C THR A 25 8.13 9.20 -22.64
N ILE A 26 7.18 10.14 -22.56
CA ILE A 26 7.09 11.25 -23.51
C ILE A 26 8.39 12.09 -23.51
N ASP A 27 8.98 12.29 -22.33
CA ASP A 27 10.21 13.07 -22.19
C ASP A 27 11.43 12.36 -22.80
N GLU A 28 11.53 11.06 -22.60
CA GLU A 28 12.60 10.25 -23.22
C GLU A 28 12.41 10.16 -24.73
N TYR A 29 11.18 9.98 -25.21
CA TYR A 29 10.87 10.00 -26.64
C TYR A 29 11.34 11.31 -27.27
N ARG A 30 10.97 12.46 -26.72
CA ARG A 30 11.37 13.80 -27.22
C ARG A 30 12.86 14.04 -27.17
N LYS A 31 13.55 13.52 -26.14
CA LYS A 31 14.99 13.74 -25.98
C LYS A 31 15.85 12.79 -26.83
N ILE A 32 15.40 11.56 -27.05
CA ILE A 32 16.25 10.49 -27.60
C ILE A 32 15.77 10.00 -28.96
N ILE A 33 14.44 9.81 -29.13
CA ILE A 33 13.90 9.16 -30.33
C ILE A 33 13.54 10.21 -31.40
N GLU A 34 12.80 11.25 -31.03
CA GLU A 34 12.31 12.28 -31.96
C GLU A 34 13.46 12.98 -32.74
N PRO A 35 14.60 13.35 -32.13
CA PRO A 35 15.71 13.96 -32.82
C PRO A 35 16.44 13.00 -33.78
N ASP A 36 16.33 11.70 -33.54
CA ASP A 36 16.93 10.67 -34.42
C ASP A 36 16.00 10.33 -35.57
N HIS A 37 16.10 11.08 -36.68
CA HIS A 37 15.24 10.88 -37.84
C HIS A 37 15.32 9.48 -38.45
N ALA A 38 16.42 8.75 -38.25
CA ALA A 38 16.56 7.39 -38.71
C ALA A 38 15.67 6.42 -37.88
N PHE A 39 15.45 6.74 -36.62
CA PHE A 39 14.54 5.98 -35.74
C PHE A 39 13.10 6.43 -35.87
N SER A 40 12.82 7.75 -35.73
CA SER A 40 11.47 8.28 -35.65
C SER A 40 10.62 8.01 -36.89
N ARG A 41 11.22 7.91 -38.08
CA ARG A 41 10.51 7.57 -39.34
C ARG A 41 10.09 6.11 -39.46
N ARG A 42 10.58 5.24 -38.59
CA ARG A 42 10.31 3.80 -38.62
C ARG A 42 9.34 3.34 -37.56
N PHE A 43 8.91 4.25 -36.72
CA PHE A 43 7.94 3.98 -35.66
C PHE A 43 6.70 4.85 -35.81
N GLU A 44 5.54 4.23 -35.67
CA GLU A 44 4.29 4.93 -35.45
C GLU A 44 4.16 5.19 -33.93
N THR A 45 3.89 6.43 -33.56
CA THR A 45 3.78 6.84 -32.15
C THR A 45 2.34 6.68 -31.68
N VAL A 46 2.13 5.84 -30.67
CA VAL A 46 0.87 5.70 -29.97
C VAL A 46 1.00 6.31 -28.58
N GLN A 47 0.36 7.45 -28.37
CA GLN A 47 0.35 8.11 -27.07
C GLN A 47 -0.69 7.47 -26.16
N ILE A 48 -0.24 6.96 -25.00
CA ILE A 48 -1.10 6.40 -23.96
C ILE A 48 -1.33 7.45 -22.89
N SER A 49 -2.55 7.90 -22.72
CA SER A 49 -2.96 8.85 -21.69
C SER A 49 -3.42 8.13 -20.43
N GLU A 50 -3.34 8.82 -19.28
CA GLU A 50 -3.92 8.32 -18.04
C GLU A 50 -5.43 8.11 -18.23
N PRO A 51 -5.99 6.93 -17.88
CA PRO A 51 -7.41 6.65 -18.01
C PRO A 51 -8.24 7.47 -17.01
N ASP A 52 -9.51 7.71 -17.36
CA ASP A 52 -10.47 8.23 -16.39
C ASP A 52 -10.80 7.17 -15.31
N ILE A 53 -11.50 7.59 -14.26
CA ILE A 53 -11.84 6.73 -13.12
C ILE A 53 -12.64 5.50 -13.57
N LYS A 54 -13.62 5.67 -14.47
CA LYS A 54 -14.48 4.57 -14.95
C LYS A 54 -13.67 3.53 -15.72
N SER A 55 -12.83 3.98 -16.62
CA SER A 55 -11.93 3.10 -17.40
C SER A 55 -10.91 2.41 -16.49
N ALA A 56 -10.36 3.12 -15.50
CA ALA A 56 -9.42 2.54 -14.54
C ALA A 56 -10.07 1.46 -13.67
N ILE A 57 -11.34 1.62 -13.25
CA ILE A 57 -12.10 0.59 -12.54
C ILE A 57 -12.25 -0.67 -13.41
N GLN A 58 -12.61 -0.51 -14.69
CA GLN A 58 -12.71 -1.64 -15.61
C GLN A 58 -11.36 -2.35 -15.81
N MET A 59 -10.27 -1.60 -15.91
CA MET A 59 -8.93 -2.16 -16.00
C MET A 59 -8.56 -2.95 -14.73
N LEU A 60 -8.88 -2.42 -13.55
CA LEU A 60 -8.61 -3.08 -12.28
C LEU A 60 -9.42 -4.38 -12.14
N HIS A 61 -10.70 -4.39 -12.57
CA HIS A 61 -11.52 -5.61 -12.65
C HIS A 61 -10.92 -6.67 -13.58
N SER A 62 -10.31 -6.27 -14.70
CA SER A 62 -9.71 -7.22 -15.63
C SER A 62 -8.51 -7.97 -15.09
N VAL A 63 -7.77 -7.36 -14.13
CA VAL A 63 -6.57 -7.95 -13.52
C VAL A 63 -6.82 -8.53 -12.12
N GLN A 64 -7.94 -8.18 -11.47
CA GLN A 64 -8.21 -8.56 -10.07
C GLN A 64 -8.13 -10.07 -9.80
N LYS A 65 -8.53 -10.90 -10.78
CA LYS A 65 -8.48 -12.36 -10.64
C LYS A 65 -7.08 -12.87 -10.31
N GLN A 66 -6.03 -12.29 -10.90
CA GLN A 66 -4.65 -12.68 -10.65
C GLN A 66 -4.25 -12.42 -9.18
N TYR A 67 -4.73 -11.31 -8.62
CA TYR A 67 -4.49 -10.94 -7.23
C TYR A 67 -5.29 -11.82 -6.26
N VAL A 68 -6.56 -12.10 -6.58
CA VAL A 68 -7.39 -13.05 -5.80
C VAL A 68 -6.74 -14.43 -5.77
N ASP A 69 -6.29 -14.93 -6.91
CA ASP A 69 -5.66 -16.25 -7.02
C ASP A 69 -4.32 -16.31 -6.24
N TYR A 70 -3.56 -15.21 -6.23
CA TYR A 70 -2.27 -15.14 -5.53
C TYR A 70 -2.42 -14.98 -4.01
N HIS A 71 -3.29 -14.06 -3.57
CA HIS A 71 -3.46 -13.73 -2.15
C HIS A 71 -4.50 -14.60 -1.45
N GLN A 72 -5.33 -15.34 -2.18
CA GLN A 72 -6.42 -16.18 -1.66
C GLN A 72 -7.44 -15.38 -0.82
N VAL A 73 -7.70 -14.12 -1.21
CA VAL A 73 -8.66 -13.21 -0.59
C VAL A 73 -9.57 -12.66 -1.70
N ARG A 74 -10.87 -12.66 -1.48
CA ARG A 74 -11.85 -12.09 -2.41
C ARG A 74 -11.80 -10.56 -2.36
N ILE A 75 -12.28 -9.91 -3.41
CA ILE A 75 -12.30 -8.45 -3.50
C ILE A 75 -13.72 -8.07 -3.93
N CYS A 76 -14.42 -7.28 -3.12
CA CYS A 76 -15.74 -6.78 -3.52
C CYS A 76 -15.61 -5.65 -4.55
N ASP A 77 -16.66 -5.44 -5.35
CA ASP A 77 -16.65 -4.44 -6.42
C ASP A 77 -16.49 -3.01 -5.89
N ASP A 78 -17.04 -2.73 -4.72
CA ASP A 78 -16.91 -1.42 -4.06
C ASP A 78 -15.46 -1.15 -3.64
N ALA A 79 -14.73 -2.16 -3.17
CA ALA A 79 -13.30 -2.03 -2.85
C ALA A 79 -12.46 -1.75 -4.09
N VAL A 80 -12.78 -2.37 -5.25
CA VAL A 80 -12.11 -2.06 -6.52
C VAL A 80 -12.33 -0.60 -6.91
N ALA A 81 -13.56 -0.12 -6.83
CA ALA A 81 -13.89 1.26 -7.14
C ALA A 81 -13.20 2.24 -6.16
N GLU A 82 -13.15 1.89 -4.89
CA GLU A 82 -12.51 2.72 -3.87
C GLU A 82 -10.99 2.76 -4.02
N CYS A 83 -10.34 1.65 -4.37
CA CYS A 83 -8.91 1.65 -4.72
C CYS A 83 -8.59 2.70 -5.80
N VAL A 84 -9.41 2.78 -6.85
CA VAL A 84 -9.21 3.76 -7.93
C VAL A 84 -9.42 5.19 -7.45
N ARG A 85 -10.49 5.44 -6.67
CA ARG A 85 -10.82 6.79 -6.15
C ARG A 85 -9.75 7.29 -5.19
N LEU A 86 -9.37 6.45 -4.22
CA LEU A 86 -8.36 6.81 -3.22
C LEU A 86 -6.96 6.94 -3.84
N ALA A 87 -6.59 6.05 -4.77
CA ALA A 87 -5.34 6.18 -5.50
C ALA A 87 -5.27 7.51 -6.27
N LYS A 88 -6.33 7.87 -7.03
CA LYS A 88 -6.39 9.13 -7.76
C LYS A 88 -6.26 10.35 -6.85
N ARG A 89 -6.85 10.27 -5.66
CA ARG A 89 -6.88 11.40 -4.71
C ARG A 89 -5.58 11.54 -3.91
N TYR A 90 -5.00 10.44 -3.46
CA TYR A 90 -3.93 10.44 -2.46
C TYR A 90 -2.58 9.95 -2.96
N VAL A 91 -2.52 9.11 -4.01
CA VAL A 91 -1.25 8.62 -4.59
C VAL A 91 -0.84 9.54 -5.72
N LYS A 92 0.09 10.47 -5.47
CA LYS A 92 0.48 11.51 -6.43
C LYS A 92 1.72 11.20 -7.26
N ASP A 93 2.52 10.27 -6.80
CA ASP A 93 3.77 9.82 -7.42
C ASP A 93 3.56 8.85 -8.60
N ARG A 94 2.34 8.30 -8.74
CA ARG A 94 1.96 7.36 -9.79
C ARG A 94 0.63 7.75 -10.44
N ARG A 95 0.42 7.27 -11.67
CA ARG A 95 -0.80 7.49 -12.45
C ARG A 95 -1.68 6.26 -12.44
N LEU A 96 -2.98 6.45 -12.71
CA LEU A 96 -3.90 5.34 -12.98
C LEU A 96 -3.49 4.63 -14.29
N PRO A 97 -3.67 3.31 -14.37
CA PRO A 97 -4.20 2.39 -13.37
C PRO A 97 -3.17 1.89 -12.35
N ASP A 98 -1.86 2.11 -12.56
CA ASP A 98 -0.76 1.56 -11.77
C ASP A 98 -0.87 1.93 -10.28
N SER A 99 -1.24 3.18 -9.97
CA SER A 99 -1.44 3.62 -8.58
C SER A 99 -2.55 2.84 -7.86
N ALA A 100 -3.65 2.51 -8.57
CA ALA A 100 -4.76 1.75 -8.01
C ALA A 100 -4.43 0.26 -7.86
N ILE A 101 -3.73 -0.31 -8.84
CA ILE A 101 -3.23 -1.70 -8.77
C ILE A 101 -2.28 -1.84 -7.59
N GLY A 102 -1.33 -0.91 -7.44
CA GLY A 102 -0.40 -0.92 -6.31
C GLY A 102 -1.09 -0.77 -4.96
N LEU A 103 -2.16 0.04 -4.87
CA LEU A 103 -2.94 0.17 -3.65
C LEU A 103 -3.71 -1.13 -3.31
N LEU A 104 -4.29 -1.78 -4.32
CA LEU A 104 -4.95 -3.06 -4.14
C LEU A 104 -3.98 -4.13 -3.64
N ASP A 105 -2.81 -4.25 -4.26
CA ASP A 105 -1.77 -5.21 -3.86
C ASP A 105 -1.28 -4.97 -2.42
N MET A 106 -1.06 -3.70 -2.04
CA MET A 106 -0.73 -3.32 -0.68
C MET A 106 -1.82 -3.71 0.32
N THR A 107 -3.10 -3.53 -0.04
CA THR A 107 -4.24 -3.89 0.81
C THR A 107 -4.31 -5.41 1.02
N LEU A 108 -4.16 -6.18 -0.05
CA LEU A 108 -4.14 -7.64 0.02
C LEU A 108 -2.95 -8.17 0.85
N SER A 109 -1.79 -7.55 0.71
CA SER A 109 -0.61 -7.87 1.51
C SER A 109 -0.82 -7.54 3.00
N ALA A 110 -1.49 -6.42 3.30
CA ALA A 110 -1.84 -6.05 4.66
C ALA A 110 -2.84 -7.04 5.29
N ILE A 111 -3.83 -7.52 4.52
CA ILE A 111 -4.77 -8.57 4.97
C ILE A 111 -4.03 -9.89 5.23
N LYS A 112 -3.13 -10.28 4.34
CA LYS A 112 -2.33 -11.49 4.54
C LYS A 112 -1.57 -11.41 5.87
N MET A 113 -0.98 -10.27 6.17
CA MET A 113 -0.29 -10.02 7.43
C MET A 113 -1.24 -10.17 8.65
N VAL A 114 -2.46 -9.61 8.57
CA VAL A 114 -3.49 -9.80 9.61
C VAL A 114 -3.78 -11.28 9.81
N ASN A 115 -4.05 -12.00 8.72
CA ASN A 115 -4.50 -13.38 8.77
C ASN A 115 -3.41 -14.36 9.23
N GLU A 116 -2.13 -14.08 8.95
CA GLU A 116 -1.00 -14.97 9.26
C GLU A 116 -0.39 -14.71 10.63
N THR A 117 -0.23 -13.44 11.00
CA THR A 117 0.53 -13.06 12.20
C THR A 117 -0.21 -12.11 13.14
N GLY A 118 -1.29 -11.46 12.70
CA GLY A 118 -1.94 -10.38 13.43
C GLY A 118 -2.30 -10.74 14.87
N LYS A 119 -2.96 -11.88 15.09
CA LYS A 119 -3.32 -12.37 16.43
C LYS A 119 -2.07 -12.59 17.29
N LYS A 120 -1.11 -13.37 16.78
CA LYS A 120 0.13 -13.72 17.50
C LYS A 120 0.95 -12.49 17.87
N ASP A 121 1.07 -11.54 16.95
CA ASP A 121 1.84 -10.31 17.17
C ASP A 121 1.16 -9.41 18.20
N THR A 122 -0.18 -9.36 18.20
CA THR A 122 -0.96 -8.61 19.21
C THR A 122 -0.85 -9.25 20.59
N GLU A 123 -0.94 -10.59 20.68
CA GLU A 123 -0.75 -11.32 21.94
C GLU A 123 0.65 -11.10 22.53
N ALA A 124 1.69 -11.05 21.69
CA ALA A 124 3.04 -10.78 22.11
C ALA A 124 3.19 -9.35 22.67
N LEU A 125 2.54 -8.36 22.05
CA LEU A 125 2.52 -6.98 22.55
C LEU A 125 1.76 -6.87 23.89
N LEU A 126 0.64 -7.57 24.05
CA LEU A 126 -0.09 -7.65 25.32
C LEU A 126 0.76 -8.27 26.43
N SER A 127 1.47 -9.36 26.13
CA SER A 127 2.41 -9.97 27.09
C SER A 127 3.52 -8.98 27.51
N GLY A 128 4.07 -8.22 26.56
CA GLY A 128 5.04 -7.18 26.84
C GLY A 128 4.48 -6.07 27.76
N LEU A 129 3.22 -5.67 27.51
CA LEU A 129 2.52 -4.71 28.37
C LEU A 129 2.36 -5.25 29.80
N ASP A 130 1.94 -6.50 29.94
CA ASP A 130 1.80 -7.16 31.24
C ASP A 130 3.13 -7.26 32.01
N GLU A 131 4.25 -7.51 31.33
CA GLU A 131 5.58 -7.53 31.93
C GLU A 131 6.00 -6.16 32.43
N ILE A 132 5.74 -5.08 31.67
CA ILE A 132 6.02 -3.72 32.09
C ILE A 132 5.19 -3.34 33.32
N GLU A 133 3.89 -3.64 33.34
CA GLU A 133 3.00 -3.34 34.46
C GLU A 133 3.42 -4.05 35.76
N LYS A 134 3.79 -5.33 35.66
CA LYS A 134 4.21 -6.16 36.81
C LYS A 134 5.64 -5.90 37.29
N GLY A 135 6.47 -5.25 36.46
CA GLY A 135 7.88 -4.96 36.81
C GLY A 135 8.00 -4.01 38.01
N GLU A 136 9.11 -4.10 38.75
CA GLU A 136 9.42 -3.27 39.94
C GLU A 136 10.18 -1.97 39.59
N LYS A 137 10.08 -1.49 38.32
CA LYS A 137 10.71 -0.25 37.84
C LYS A 137 9.93 0.98 38.29
N ASP A 138 10.65 2.13 38.33
CA ASP A 138 9.98 3.40 38.65
C ASP A 138 9.02 3.83 37.52
N PRO A 139 8.05 4.73 37.81
CA PRO A 139 7.05 5.15 36.82
C PRO A 139 7.65 5.78 35.56
N HIS A 140 8.76 6.49 35.67
CA HIS A 140 9.42 7.12 34.52
C HIS A 140 10.03 6.06 33.59
N GLU A 141 10.73 5.06 34.11
CA GLU A 141 11.29 3.96 33.34
C GLU A 141 10.18 3.15 32.65
N LYS A 142 9.08 2.87 33.35
CA LYS A 142 7.89 2.19 32.78
C LYS A 142 7.29 2.99 31.64
N THR A 143 7.19 4.31 31.77
CA THR A 143 6.65 5.18 30.70
C THR A 143 7.51 5.09 29.43
N GLU A 144 8.83 5.08 29.55
CA GLU A 144 9.72 4.93 28.37
C GLU A 144 9.60 3.55 27.71
N GLU A 145 9.40 2.51 28.51
CA GLU A 145 9.11 1.16 27.98
C GLU A 145 7.76 1.10 27.26
N LEU A 146 6.73 1.77 27.79
CA LEU A 146 5.41 1.87 27.11
C LEU A 146 5.50 2.64 25.79
N LYS A 147 6.28 3.71 25.72
CA LYS A 147 6.55 4.43 24.46
C LYS A 147 7.25 3.53 23.43
N THR A 148 8.19 2.71 23.90
CA THR A 148 8.85 1.73 23.05
C THR A 148 7.85 0.67 22.54
N LEU A 149 6.96 0.20 23.42
CA LEU A 149 5.93 -0.76 23.05
C LEU A 149 4.93 -0.15 22.03
N LEU A 150 4.54 1.12 22.21
CA LEU A 150 3.72 1.87 21.27
C LEU A 150 4.39 1.98 19.90
N PHE A 151 5.67 2.30 19.86
CA PHE A 151 6.46 2.34 18.62
C PHE A 151 6.48 0.95 17.94
N LEU A 152 6.71 -0.12 18.70
CA LEU A 152 6.70 -1.49 18.19
C LEU A 152 5.32 -1.87 17.63
N MET A 153 4.23 -1.49 18.31
CA MET A 153 2.87 -1.71 17.84
C MET A 153 2.65 -1.10 16.45
N HIS A 154 3.03 0.16 16.25
CA HIS A 154 2.86 0.84 14.96
C HIS A 154 3.75 0.28 13.84
N ASN A 155 4.91 -0.26 14.16
CA ASN A 155 5.83 -0.79 13.15
C ASN A 155 5.59 -2.28 12.84
N LYS A 156 5.00 -3.03 13.75
CA LYS A 156 4.83 -4.47 13.62
C LYS A 156 3.45 -4.88 13.14
N LEU A 157 2.42 -4.14 13.53
CA LEU A 157 1.05 -4.49 13.17
C LEU A 157 0.66 -3.96 11.78
N SER A 158 -0.21 -4.72 11.11
CA SER A 158 -0.80 -4.31 9.83
C SER A 158 -1.55 -2.99 9.96
N PRO A 159 -1.51 -2.11 8.94
CA PRO A 159 -2.31 -0.89 8.89
C PRO A 159 -3.80 -1.11 9.16
N ILE A 160 -4.34 -2.25 8.75
CA ILE A 160 -5.74 -2.61 8.96
C ILE A 160 -6.03 -2.79 10.45
N LEU A 161 -5.13 -3.43 11.19
CA LEU A 161 -5.25 -3.58 12.64
C LEU A 161 -5.12 -2.25 13.37
N LEU A 162 -4.20 -1.40 12.94
CA LEU A 162 -4.04 -0.06 13.51
C LEU A 162 -5.27 0.82 13.27
N GLY A 163 -5.97 0.64 12.15
CA GLY A 163 -7.21 1.34 11.84
C GLY A 163 -8.40 0.97 12.75
N VAL A 164 -8.29 -0.11 13.53
CA VAL A 164 -9.31 -0.48 14.54
C VAL A 164 -9.28 0.44 15.76
N ILE A 165 -8.13 1.09 16.02
CA ILE A 165 -7.94 1.96 17.18
C ILE A 165 -8.77 3.24 16.96
N PRO A 166 -9.63 3.64 17.92
CA PRO A 166 -10.35 4.91 17.82
C PRO A 166 -9.39 6.10 17.84
N ASP A 167 -9.61 7.08 16.95
CA ASP A 167 -8.81 8.32 16.82
C ASP A 167 -8.92 9.31 18.00
N GLU A 168 -9.48 8.91 19.13
CA GLU A 168 -9.88 9.83 20.21
C GLU A 168 -8.75 10.30 21.13
N ALA A 169 -7.56 9.73 21.05
CA ALA A 169 -6.43 10.19 21.86
C ALA A 169 -5.35 10.82 20.99
N ASP A 170 -5.01 12.07 21.24
CA ASP A 170 -3.73 12.61 20.78
C ASP A 170 -2.63 11.91 21.57
N ILE A 171 -2.05 10.86 20.98
CA ILE A 171 -1.00 10.01 21.58
C ILE A 171 0.17 10.85 22.09
N HIS A 172 0.39 12.03 21.50
CA HIS A 172 1.44 12.95 21.91
C HIS A 172 1.13 13.67 23.24
N GLU A 173 -0.14 13.69 23.67
CA GLU A 173 -0.57 14.26 24.93
C GLU A 173 -0.51 13.25 26.10
N LEU A 174 -0.44 11.93 25.80
CA LEU A 174 -0.36 10.88 26.80
C LEU A 174 1.08 10.78 27.38
N GLN A 175 1.32 11.50 28.45
CA GLN A 175 2.63 11.54 29.10
C GLN A 175 2.68 10.76 30.42
N GLU A 176 1.55 10.55 31.05
CA GLU A 176 1.45 9.83 32.31
C GLU A 176 1.38 8.31 32.10
N TYR A 177 2.04 7.58 33.00
CA TYR A 177 2.13 6.11 32.90
C TYR A 177 0.74 5.44 32.82
N GLU A 178 -0.17 5.84 33.71
CA GLU A 178 -1.50 5.23 33.82
C GLU A 178 -2.33 5.45 32.56
N GLU A 179 -2.26 6.65 31.99
CA GLU A 179 -3.00 6.99 30.76
C GLU A 179 -2.48 6.19 29.56
N LEU A 180 -1.15 6.13 29.39
CA LEU A 180 -0.53 5.40 28.29
C LEU A 180 -0.73 3.89 28.41
N ALA A 181 -0.64 3.33 29.61
CA ALA A 181 -0.90 1.92 29.88
C ALA A 181 -2.36 1.55 29.55
N ALA A 182 -3.32 2.37 30.03
CA ALA A 182 -4.73 2.17 29.75
C ALA A 182 -5.04 2.27 28.25
N TYR A 183 -4.47 3.26 27.56
CA TYR A 183 -4.60 3.40 26.11
C TYR A 183 -4.09 2.15 25.36
N LEU A 184 -2.85 1.73 25.63
CA LEU A 184 -2.27 0.55 24.99
C LEU A 184 -3.08 -0.72 25.27
N ARG A 185 -3.56 -0.91 26.49
CA ARG A 185 -4.39 -2.03 26.89
C ARG A 185 -5.70 -2.08 26.09
N ASN A 186 -6.39 -0.94 26.00
CA ASN A 186 -7.64 -0.84 25.26
C ASN A 186 -7.43 -1.03 23.75
N ALA A 187 -6.41 -0.39 23.18
CA ALA A 187 -6.05 -0.52 21.77
C ALA A 187 -5.71 -1.97 21.39
N LEU A 188 -4.82 -2.61 22.14
CA LEU A 188 -4.40 -3.99 21.88
C LEU A 188 -5.53 -5.00 22.07
N ASN A 189 -6.42 -4.81 23.05
CA ASN A 189 -7.60 -5.66 23.21
C ASN A 189 -8.58 -5.51 22.03
N ALA A 190 -8.83 -4.30 21.57
CA ALA A 190 -9.68 -4.07 20.38
C ALA A 190 -9.07 -4.71 19.12
N ILE A 191 -7.77 -4.56 18.93
CA ILE A 191 -7.04 -5.18 17.82
C ILE A 191 -7.10 -6.71 17.92
N LEU A 192 -6.89 -7.29 19.11
CA LEU A 192 -6.95 -8.73 19.30
C LEU A 192 -8.33 -9.29 18.96
N GLN A 193 -9.39 -8.63 19.42
CA GLN A 193 -10.77 -9.02 19.12
C GLN A 193 -11.05 -8.99 17.61
N PHE A 194 -10.53 -8.00 16.90
CA PHE A 194 -10.65 -7.91 15.44
C PHE A 194 -9.86 -9.03 14.75
N ALA A 195 -8.62 -9.28 15.19
CA ALA A 195 -7.71 -10.28 14.62
C ALA A 195 -8.13 -11.75 14.89
N GLU A 196 -9.13 -11.98 15.72
CA GLU A 196 -9.69 -13.33 15.92
C GLU A 196 -10.39 -13.89 14.69
N LYS A 197 -10.89 -13.00 13.82
CA LYS A 197 -11.60 -13.37 12.60
C LYS A 197 -10.68 -13.19 11.40
N LYS A 198 -10.61 -14.25 10.57
CA LYS A 198 -9.91 -14.15 9.29
C LYS A 198 -10.66 -13.22 8.34
N ILE A 199 -9.93 -12.32 7.70
CA ILE A 199 -10.48 -11.48 6.63
C ILE A 199 -10.46 -12.30 5.34
N GLU A 200 -11.63 -12.62 4.80
CA GLU A 200 -11.80 -13.42 3.58
C GLU A 200 -12.08 -12.57 2.35
N GLU A 201 -12.47 -11.31 2.55
CA GLU A 201 -12.85 -10.40 1.49
C GLU A 201 -12.36 -8.97 1.80
N VAL A 202 -11.83 -8.30 0.78
CA VAL A 202 -11.46 -6.87 0.84
C VAL A 202 -12.73 -6.05 0.69
N ASP A 203 -12.95 -5.14 1.63
CA ASP A 203 -13.99 -4.11 1.56
C ASP A 203 -13.34 -2.70 1.58
N ILE A 204 -14.16 -1.68 1.53
CA ILE A 204 -13.75 -0.26 1.56
C ILE A 204 -12.89 0.06 2.80
N TYR A 205 -13.22 -0.54 3.94
CA TYR A 205 -12.51 -0.33 5.19
C TYR A 205 -11.01 -0.65 5.10
N GLU A 206 -10.65 -1.82 4.57
CA GLU A 206 -9.26 -2.24 4.46
C GLU A 206 -8.47 -1.34 3.52
N VAL A 207 -9.08 -0.92 2.41
CA VAL A 207 -8.47 0.03 1.46
C VAL A 207 -8.23 1.38 2.13
N ALA A 208 -9.22 1.90 2.86
CA ALA A 208 -9.12 3.18 3.56
C ALA A 208 -8.04 3.15 4.66
N ALA A 209 -7.96 2.06 5.44
CA ALA A 209 -6.95 1.89 6.48
C ALA A 209 -5.52 1.91 5.93
N VAL A 210 -5.28 1.25 4.79
CA VAL A 210 -3.98 1.24 4.13
C VAL A 210 -3.61 2.63 3.60
N VAL A 211 -4.55 3.37 3.01
CA VAL A 211 -4.28 4.73 2.52
C VAL A 211 -4.04 5.69 3.68
N ALA A 212 -4.83 5.60 4.77
CA ALA A 212 -4.63 6.42 5.96
C ALA A 212 -3.24 6.22 6.56
N SER A 213 -2.79 4.98 6.69
CA SER A 213 -1.43 4.66 7.17
C SER A 213 -0.34 5.22 6.26
N LYS A 214 -0.52 5.15 4.94
CA LYS A 214 0.48 5.64 3.97
C LYS A 214 0.57 7.16 3.92
N THR A 215 -0.55 7.85 4.11
CA THR A 215 -0.64 9.31 3.92
C THR A 215 -0.61 10.08 5.24
N GLY A 216 -0.85 9.43 6.37
CA GLY A 216 -1.07 10.07 7.67
C GLY A 216 -2.39 10.85 7.75
N ILE A 217 -3.28 10.71 6.75
CA ILE A 217 -4.57 11.41 6.70
C ILE A 217 -5.66 10.41 7.09
N PRO A 218 -6.46 10.67 8.14
CA PRO A 218 -7.61 9.83 8.46
C PRO A 218 -8.58 9.80 7.27
N ILE A 219 -8.82 8.63 6.70
CA ILE A 219 -9.71 8.46 5.56
C ILE A 219 -10.98 7.79 6.06
N GLY A 220 -11.99 8.60 6.20
CA GLY A 220 -13.39 8.29 6.30
C GLY A 220 -13.84 7.24 7.31
N LYS A 221 -14.50 7.69 8.33
CA LYS A 221 -15.60 6.92 8.96
C LYS A 221 -16.89 7.27 8.23
#